data_5853ecca6f6241aceccee34632e899e8
#
_entry.id   5853ecca6f6241aceccee34632e899e8
#
_cell.length_a   1.000
_cell.length_b   1.000
_cell.length_c   1.000
_cell.angle_alpha   90.00
_cell.angle_beta   90.00
_cell.angle_gamma   90.00
#
_symmetry.space_group_name_H-M   'P 1'
#
loop_
_entity.id
_entity.type
_entity.pdbx_description
1 polymer ?
#
loop_
_entity_poly.entity_id
_entity_poly.type
_entity_poly.pdbx_seq_one_letter_code
_entity_poly.pdbx_strand_id
1 'polypeptide(L)'
;GRIIKNDPNAAKYLNSPETLIFNKRKNLFGLNLAKKSKLGYLILVEGYMDAIALHQYGFDCAVASLGTSLTEEHATLLSRYTEQVYLIYDADEAGQRAAQRAIPMLERAGLRIKVLKIRDAKDPDEFLKKFGPDKFKILLEESANRVEYQLNVIRGKYDIREDDQKIRYVHEAAELISTLG
;
A
#
# COMPACT_ATOMS: atom_id res chain seq x y z
N GLY A 1 -18.79 7.36 4.24
CA GLY A 1 -19.61 6.34 3.55
C GLY A 1 -19.35 6.30 2.05
N ARG A 2 -19.73 5.18 1.41
CA ARG A 2 -19.66 5.01 -0.03
C ARG A 2 -21.06 5.12 -0.62
N ILE A 3 -21.21 5.82 -1.75
CA ILE A 3 -22.46 5.84 -2.50
C ILE A 3 -22.80 4.44 -3.02
N ILE A 4 -24.08 4.03 -2.90
CA ILE A 4 -24.56 2.72 -3.35
C ILE A 4 -25.10 2.82 -4.78
N LYS A 5 -25.68 3.97 -5.16
CA LYS A 5 -26.20 4.20 -6.52
C LYS A 5 -25.14 4.89 -7.37
N ASN A 6 -25.03 4.48 -8.65
CA ASN A 6 -24.21 5.22 -9.61
C ASN A 6 -24.88 6.56 -9.94
N ASP A 7 -24.39 7.61 -9.32
CA ASP A 7 -24.73 9.00 -9.64
C ASP A 7 -23.44 9.71 -10.08
N PRO A 8 -23.32 10.10 -11.36
CA PRO A 8 -22.11 10.73 -11.87
C PRO A 8 -21.83 12.10 -11.23
N ASN A 9 -22.83 12.73 -10.60
CA ASN A 9 -22.69 14.03 -9.97
C ASN A 9 -22.41 13.93 -8.45
N ALA A 10 -22.43 12.73 -7.86
CA ALA A 10 -22.18 12.53 -6.45
C ALA A 10 -20.77 11.98 -6.20
N ALA A 11 -20.13 12.47 -5.14
CA ALA A 11 -18.84 11.93 -4.70
C ALA A 11 -18.97 10.44 -4.35
N LYS A 12 -18.11 9.59 -4.93
CA LYS A 12 -18.07 8.14 -4.68
C LYS A 12 -17.93 7.80 -3.20
N TYR A 13 -17.22 8.63 -2.45
CA TYR A 13 -17.02 8.52 -1.02
C TYR A 13 -17.29 9.84 -0.34
N LEU A 14 -17.98 9.78 0.79
CA LEU A 14 -18.19 10.90 1.71
C LEU A 14 -17.54 10.56 3.05
N ASN A 15 -16.49 11.26 3.40
CA ASN A 15 -15.81 11.14 4.68
C ASN A 15 -16.37 12.20 5.66
N SER A 16 -16.28 11.90 6.96
CA SER A 16 -16.62 12.89 8.00
C SER A 16 -15.71 14.12 7.88
N PRO A 17 -16.23 15.31 8.19
CA PRO A 17 -15.39 16.49 8.31
C PRO A 17 -14.35 16.31 9.43
N GLU A 18 -13.26 17.06 9.38
CA GLU A 18 -12.32 17.14 10.49
C GLU A 18 -12.95 17.87 11.68
N THR A 19 -12.59 17.43 12.89
CA THR A 19 -13.05 17.99 14.13
C THR A 19 -11.86 18.15 15.09
N LEU A 20 -12.07 18.73 16.26
CA LEU A 20 -11.01 18.85 17.28
C LEU A 20 -10.43 17.50 17.71
N ILE A 21 -11.22 16.42 17.64
CA ILE A 21 -10.83 15.06 18.03
C ILE A 21 -10.62 14.12 16.86
N PHE A 22 -10.97 14.50 15.64
CA PHE A 22 -10.80 13.69 14.44
C PHE A 22 -10.03 14.44 13.36
N ASN A 23 -8.84 13.96 13.06
CA ASN A 23 -7.99 14.46 12.00
C ASN A 23 -7.56 13.29 11.10
N LYS A 24 -7.92 13.36 9.82
CA LYS A 24 -7.64 12.29 8.82
C LYS A 24 -6.15 12.02 8.66
N ARG A 25 -5.32 13.03 8.86
CA ARG A 25 -3.85 12.92 8.73
C ARG A 25 -3.18 12.20 9.90
N LYS A 26 -3.91 12.00 11.00
CA LYS A 26 -3.42 11.40 12.25
C LYS A 26 -4.14 10.11 12.62
N ASN A 27 -5.12 9.69 11.82
CA ASN A 27 -5.93 8.52 12.08
C ASN A 27 -5.94 7.58 10.87
N LEU A 28 -5.88 6.28 11.13
CA LEU A 28 -6.01 5.21 10.14
C LEU A 28 -7.27 4.41 10.42
N PHE A 29 -8.04 4.11 9.37
CA PHE A 29 -9.18 3.22 9.46
C PHE A 29 -8.72 1.81 9.83
N GLY A 30 -9.44 1.15 10.73
CA GLY A 30 -9.15 -0.22 11.16
C GLY A 30 -8.04 -0.35 12.21
N LEU A 31 -7.27 0.71 12.53
CA LEU A 31 -6.13 0.60 13.45
C LEU A 31 -6.55 0.18 14.87
N ASN A 32 -7.75 0.54 15.32
CA ASN A 32 -8.30 0.13 16.62
C ASN A 32 -8.41 -1.40 16.76
N LEU A 33 -8.58 -2.11 15.64
CA LEU A 33 -8.58 -3.58 15.56
C LEU A 33 -7.16 -4.09 15.24
N ALA A 34 -6.53 -3.55 14.22
CA ALA A 34 -5.24 -4.00 13.69
C ALA A 34 -4.11 -3.99 14.73
N LYS A 35 -4.10 -3.03 15.66
CA LYS A 35 -3.15 -2.98 16.79
C LYS A 35 -3.25 -4.15 17.76
N LYS A 36 -4.31 -4.96 17.69
CA LYS A 36 -4.51 -6.17 18.50
C LYS A 36 -4.20 -7.46 17.75
N SER A 37 -3.92 -7.36 16.45
CA SER A 37 -3.57 -8.49 15.62
C SER A 37 -2.30 -9.17 16.12
N LYS A 38 -2.26 -10.50 16.01
CA LYS A 38 -1.10 -11.33 16.39
C LYS A 38 -0.22 -11.69 15.19
N LEU A 39 -0.48 -11.11 14.01
CA LEU A 39 0.23 -11.45 12.78
C LEU A 39 1.66 -10.87 12.70
N GLY A 40 2.01 -9.93 13.58
CA GLY A 40 3.36 -9.35 13.65
C GLY A 40 3.67 -8.33 12.54
N TYR A 41 2.71 -8.01 11.69
CA TYR A 41 2.80 -7.00 10.63
C TYR A 41 1.48 -6.28 10.46
N LEU A 42 1.50 -5.13 9.79
CA LEU A 42 0.29 -4.43 9.35
C LEU A 42 0.21 -4.41 7.82
N ILE A 43 -1.03 -4.42 7.30
CA ILE A 43 -1.31 -4.27 5.87
C ILE A 43 -1.89 -2.86 5.67
N LEU A 44 -1.20 -2.02 4.91
CA LEU A 44 -1.65 -0.67 4.57
C LEU A 44 -2.23 -0.68 3.15
N VAL A 45 -3.51 -0.32 3.04
CA VAL A 45 -4.24 -0.19 1.78
C VAL A 45 -4.73 1.25 1.57
N GLU A 46 -5.14 1.58 0.34
CA GLU A 46 -5.65 2.93 0.04
C GLU A 46 -7.06 3.16 0.59
N GLY A 47 -7.95 2.20 0.36
CA GLY A 47 -9.37 2.31 0.63
C GLY A 47 -9.83 1.56 1.87
N TYR A 48 -10.74 2.16 2.63
CA TYR A 48 -11.29 1.45 3.78
C TYR A 48 -12.18 0.25 3.39
N MET A 49 -12.68 0.18 2.15
CA MET A 49 -13.39 -1.02 1.67
C MET A 49 -12.44 -2.21 1.54
N ASP A 50 -11.21 -1.97 1.09
CA ASP A 50 -10.18 -3.01 1.00
C ASP A 50 -9.77 -3.49 2.39
N ALA A 51 -9.62 -2.57 3.35
CA ALA A 51 -9.36 -2.94 4.73
C ALA A 51 -10.51 -3.78 5.32
N ILE A 52 -11.78 -3.40 5.06
CA ILE A 52 -12.94 -4.18 5.50
C ILE A 52 -12.92 -5.59 4.88
N ALA A 53 -12.68 -5.69 3.58
CA ALA A 53 -12.59 -6.98 2.89
C ALA A 53 -11.49 -7.86 3.50
N LEU A 54 -10.30 -7.30 3.70
CA LEU A 54 -9.19 -8.00 4.36
C LEU A 54 -9.58 -8.52 5.75
N HIS A 55 -10.21 -7.70 6.58
CA HIS A 55 -10.70 -8.12 7.90
C HIS A 55 -11.72 -9.27 7.79
N GLN A 56 -12.64 -9.23 6.82
CA GLN A 56 -13.63 -10.29 6.60
C GLN A 56 -13.00 -11.64 6.26
N TYR A 57 -11.83 -11.63 5.61
CA TYR A 57 -11.08 -12.83 5.25
C TYR A 57 -9.97 -13.20 6.25
N GLY A 58 -9.99 -12.58 7.45
CA GLY A 58 -9.10 -12.96 8.56
C GLY A 58 -7.78 -12.17 8.64
N PHE A 59 -7.58 -11.16 7.80
CA PHE A 59 -6.42 -10.25 7.88
C PHE A 59 -6.78 -9.04 8.76
N ASP A 60 -6.94 -9.29 10.06
CA ASP A 60 -7.33 -8.30 11.07
C ASP A 60 -6.29 -7.20 11.32
N CYS A 61 -5.12 -7.32 10.68
CA CYS A 61 -4.02 -6.37 10.69
C CYS A 61 -4.13 -5.27 9.62
N ALA A 62 -5.21 -5.25 8.82
CA ALA A 62 -5.37 -4.29 7.73
C ALA A 62 -5.80 -2.91 8.24
N VAL A 63 -5.19 -1.87 7.67
CA VAL A 63 -5.49 -0.46 7.92
C VAL A 63 -5.57 0.32 6.61
N ALA A 64 -6.34 1.40 6.59
CA ALA A 64 -6.42 2.26 5.41
C ALA A 64 -6.34 3.74 5.78
N SER A 65 -5.88 4.56 4.83
CA SER A 65 -6.02 6.02 4.90
C SER A 65 -7.49 6.43 4.73
N LEU A 66 -7.84 7.60 5.24
CA LEU A 66 -9.23 8.07 5.27
C LEU A 66 -9.53 9.06 4.13
N GLY A 67 -9.23 8.66 2.88
CA GLY A 67 -9.41 9.53 1.71
C GLY A 67 -8.40 10.66 1.66
N THR A 68 -7.21 10.43 2.19
CA THR A 68 -6.04 11.31 2.10
C THR A 68 -4.82 10.46 1.78
N SER A 69 -3.80 11.07 1.19
CA SER A 69 -2.50 10.40 1.03
C SER A 69 -1.89 10.05 2.38
N LEU A 70 -1.02 9.04 2.42
CA LEU A 70 -0.23 8.73 3.61
C LEU A 70 0.54 9.97 4.08
N THR A 71 0.68 10.14 5.39
CA THR A 71 1.40 11.24 6.02
C THR A 71 2.50 10.71 6.93
N GLU A 72 3.45 11.59 7.32
CA GLU A 72 4.49 11.25 8.31
C GLU A 72 3.89 10.86 9.66
N GLU A 73 2.77 11.49 10.04
CA GLU A 73 2.06 11.16 11.27
C GLU A 73 1.45 9.74 11.20
N HIS A 74 0.95 9.32 10.02
CA HIS A 74 0.51 7.95 9.81
C HIS A 74 1.67 6.96 9.92
N ALA A 75 2.82 7.25 9.32
CA ALA A 75 4.01 6.41 9.40
C ALA A 75 4.50 6.26 10.84
N THR A 76 4.60 7.37 11.58
CA THR A 76 4.93 7.39 13.01
C THR A 76 3.89 6.63 13.85
N LEU A 77 2.62 6.68 13.47
CA LEU A 77 1.56 5.95 14.17
C LEU A 77 1.70 4.44 13.96
N LEU A 78 1.97 4.01 12.73
CA LEU A 78 2.18 2.59 12.39
C LEU A 78 3.40 2.00 13.10
N SER A 79 4.51 2.74 13.18
CA SER A 79 5.75 2.26 13.81
C SER A 79 5.63 1.96 15.31
N ARG A 80 4.59 2.45 15.97
CA ARG A 80 4.30 2.13 17.38
C ARG A 80 3.72 0.72 17.57
N TYR A 81 3.24 0.08 16.51
CA TYR A 81 2.50 -1.18 16.59
C TYR A 81 3.14 -2.32 15.80
N THR A 82 4.05 -2.03 14.88
CA THR A 82 4.74 -3.04 14.09
C THR A 82 6.10 -2.54 13.62
N GLU A 83 6.97 -3.48 13.27
CA GLU A 83 8.22 -3.20 12.54
C GLU A 83 8.08 -3.44 11.03
N GLN A 84 6.98 -4.08 10.57
CA GLN A 84 6.82 -4.46 9.18
C GLN A 84 5.46 -4.07 8.64
N VAL A 85 5.46 -3.43 7.47
CA VAL A 85 4.24 -3.04 6.74
C VAL A 85 4.24 -3.65 5.35
N TYR A 86 3.13 -4.30 5.00
CA TYR A 86 2.79 -4.65 3.62
C TYR A 86 2.02 -3.50 3.00
N LEU A 87 2.57 -2.89 1.97
CA LEU A 87 1.97 -1.80 1.24
C LEU A 87 1.24 -2.36 0.01
N ILE A 88 -0.07 -2.17 -0.05
CA ILE A 88 -0.90 -2.65 -1.15
C ILE A 88 -1.68 -1.46 -1.70
N TYR A 89 -1.22 -0.94 -2.82
CA TYR A 89 -1.87 0.14 -3.54
C TYR A 89 -2.32 -0.35 -4.92
N ASP A 90 -3.27 0.38 -5.51
CA ASP A 90 -3.80 0.03 -6.82
C ASP A 90 -2.69 -0.08 -7.88
N ALA A 91 -2.85 -0.99 -8.83
CA ALA A 91 -1.84 -1.26 -9.84
C ALA A 91 -1.72 -0.15 -10.89
N ASP A 92 -2.60 0.85 -10.86
CA ASP A 92 -2.59 1.98 -11.77
C ASP A 92 -1.46 2.98 -11.47
N GLU A 93 -1.27 3.97 -12.34
CA GLU A 93 -0.24 4.98 -12.16
C GLU A 93 -0.41 5.82 -10.89
N ALA A 94 -1.65 6.06 -10.45
CA ALA A 94 -1.92 6.85 -9.26
C ALA A 94 -1.47 6.09 -8.00
N GLY A 95 -1.82 4.80 -7.90
CA GLY A 95 -1.37 3.92 -6.82
C GLY A 95 0.15 3.72 -6.82
N GLN A 96 0.78 3.58 -7.99
CA GLN A 96 2.24 3.51 -8.08
C GLN A 96 2.92 4.78 -7.56
N ARG A 97 2.42 5.97 -7.94
CA ARG A 97 2.91 7.25 -7.42
C ARG A 97 2.67 7.39 -5.91
N ALA A 98 1.54 6.89 -5.42
CA ALA A 98 1.23 6.89 -3.99
C ALA A 98 2.18 5.96 -3.23
N ALA A 99 2.47 4.76 -3.73
CA ALA A 99 3.44 3.84 -3.16
C ALA A 99 4.85 4.45 -3.11
N GLN A 100 5.31 5.05 -4.20
CA GLN A 100 6.63 5.71 -4.25
C GLN A 100 6.78 6.84 -3.23
N ARG A 101 5.69 7.58 -2.94
CA ARG A 101 5.70 8.61 -1.88
C ARG A 101 5.62 8.01 -0.48
N ALA A 102 4.88 6.92 -0.30
CA ALA A 102 4.69 6.27 0.99
C ALA A 102 5.96 5.58 1.51
N ILE A 103 6.70 4.91 0.63
CA ILE A 103 7.90 4.13 0.98
C ILE A 103 8.89 4.97 1.82
N PRO A 104 9.41 6.13 1.36
CA PRO A 104 10.39 6.88 2.14
C PRO A 104 9.84 7.42 3.46
N MET A 105 8.52 7.68 3.57
CA MET A 105 7.91 8.09 4.85
C MET A 105 7.91 6.96 5.87
N LEU A 106 7.53 5.77 5.43
CA LEU A 106 7.50 4.57 6.28
C LEU A 106 8.91 4.18 6.73
N GLU A 107 9.91 4.32 5.86
CA GLU A 107 11.31 4.03 6.19
C GLU A 107 11.88 4.99 7.22
N ARG A 108 11.64 6.30 7.06
CA ARG A 108 12.07 7.28 8.07
C ARG A 108 11.45 7.02 9.43
N ALA A 109 10.28 6.37 9.48
CA ALA A 109 9.66 5.90 10.72
C ALA A 109 10.23 4.57 11.24
N GLY A 110 11.26 3.99 10.58
CA GLY A 110 11.93 2.75 11.01
C GLY A 110 11.19 1.47 10.59
N LEU A 111 10.25 1.55 9.67
CA LEU A 111 9.45 0.40 9.23
C LEU A 111 10.13 -0.35 8.08
N ARG A 112 10.12 -1.68 8.15
CA ARG A 112 10.43 -2.55 7.01
C ARG A 112 9.22 -2.64 6.10
N ILE A 113 9.42 -2.43 4.79
CA ILE A 113 8.34 -2.37 3.81
C ILE A 113 8.46 -3.52 2.84
N LYS A 114 7.34 -4.20 2.65
CA LYS A 114 7.11 -5.10 1.52
C LYS A 114 6.00 -4.52 0.65
N VAL A 115 6.21 -4.50 -0.64
CA VAL A 115 5.23 -3.99 -1.60
C VAL A 115 4.56 -5.16 -2.31
N LEU A 116 3.27 -5.25 -2.16
CA LEU A 116 2.45 -6.26 -2.81
C LEU A 116 1.76 -5.66 -4.03
N LYS A 117 2.01 -6.25 -5.20
CA LYS A 117 1.31 -5.91 -6.45
C LYS A 117 0.29 -6.99 -6.77
N ILE A 118 -0.98 -6.65 -6.74
CA ILE A 118 -2.06 -7.54 -7.20
C ILE A 118 -2.08 -7.49 -8.72
N ARG A 119 -1.94 -8.65 -9.40
CA ARG A 119 -1.88 -8.73 -10.86
C ARG A 119 -3.19 -9.21 -11.49
N ASP A 120 -3.90 -10.12 -10.80
CA ASP A 120 -5.04 -10.85 -11.37
C ASP A 120 -6.40 -10.32 -10.89
N ALA A 121 -6.39 -9.19 -10.18
CA ALA A 121 -7.56 -8.49 -9.68
C ALA A 121 -7.26 -6.98 -9.58
N LYS A 122 -8.32 -6.20 -9.50
CA LYS A 122 -8.24 -4.74 -9.43
C LYS A 122 -7.76 -4.25 -8.07
N ASP A 123 -8.23 -4.89 -7.02
CA ASP A 123 -8.02 -4.52 -5.63
C ASP A 123 -8.04 -5.77 -4.72
N PRO A 124 -7.66 -5.65 -3.43
CA PRO A 124 -7.69 -6.76 -2.48
C PRO A 124 -9.07 -7.42 -2.32
N ASP A 125 -10.16 -6.66 -2.38
CA ASP A 125 -11.52 -7.18 -2.25
C ASP A 125 -11.86 -8.14 -3.40
N GLU A 126 -11.59 -7.71 -4.64
CA GLU A 126 -11.81 -8.57 -5.82
C GLU A 126 -10.91 -9.81 -5.78
N PHE A 127 -9.62 -9.65 -5.40
CA PHE A 127 -8.70 -10.77 -5.31
C PHE A 127 -9.17 -11.82 -4.31
N LEU A 128 -9.57 -11.39 -3.11
CA LEU A 128 -10.03 -12.29 -2.06
C LEU A 128 -11.32 -13.01 -2.43
N LYS A 129 -12.25 -12.34 -3.09
CA LYS A 129 -13.49 -12.96 -3.63
C LYS A 129 -13.21 -14.02 -4.67
N LYS A 130 -12.21 -13.80 -5.52
CA LYS A 130 -11.89 -14.65 -6.67
C LYS A 130 -11.00 -15.83 -6.31
N PHE A 131 -10.03 -15.63 -5.43
CA PHE A 131 -8.97 -16.58 -5.16
C PHE A 131 -8.90 -17.07 -3.71
N GLY A 132 -9.56 -16.39 -2.78
CA GLY A 132 -9.60 -16.75 -1.38
C GLY A 132 -8.38 -16.32 -0.56
N PRO A 133 -8.46 -16.51 0.78
CA PRO A 133 -7.43 -16.02 1.71
C PRO A 133 -6.10 -16.79 1.63
N ASP A 134 -6.13 -18.08 1.27
CA ASP A 134 -4.88 -18.87 1.22
C ASP A 134 -3.97 -18.43 0.08
N LYS A 135 -4.54 -18.11 -1.11
CA LYS A 135 -3.76 -17.53 -2.19
C LYS A 135 -3.26 -16.13 -1.86
N PHE A 136 -4.02 -15.36 -1.09
CA PHE A 136 -3.57 -14.05 -0.64
C PHE A 136 -2.40 -14.14 0.35
N LYS A 137 -2.35 -15.16 1.22
CA LYS A 137 -1.18 -15.42 2.08
C LYS A 137 0.08 -15.71 1.27
N ILE A 138 -0.03 -16.58 0.25
CA ILE A 138 1.09 -16.87 -0.66
C ILE A 138 1.56 -15.57 -1.32
N LEU A 139 0.63 -14.75 -1.81
CA LEU A 139 0.97 -13.48 -2.44
C LEU A 139 1.69 -12.51 -1.47
N LEU A 140 1.32 -12.50 -0.17
CA LEU A 140 2.04 -11.75 0.85
C LEU A 140 3.47 -12.27 1.05
N GLU A 141 3.67 -13.58 1.07
CA GLU A 141 4.98 -14.20 1.22
C GLU A 141 5.91 -13.89 0.04
N GLU A 142 5.37 -13.88 -1.18
CA GLU A 142 6.06 -13.56 -2.43
C GLU A 142 6.23 -12.05 -2.68
N SER A 143 5.73 -11.20 -1.77
CA SER A 143 5.81 -9.75 -1.96
C SER A 143 7.23 -9.24 -2.01
N ALA A 144 7.48 -8.34 -2.96
CA ALA A 144 8.79 -7.74 -3.16
C ALA A 144 9.20 -6.87 -1.96
N ASN A 145 10.47 -6.95 -1.57
CA ASN A 145 11.01 -5.93 -0.69
C ASN A 145 11.09 -4.58 -1.44
N ARG A 146 11.33 -3.49 -0.69
CA ARG A 146 11.40 -2.13 -1.25
C ARG A 146 12.33 -2.02 -2.47
N VAL A 147 13.54 -2.53 -2.35
CA VAL A 147 14.58 -2.40 -3.38
C VAL A 147 14.17 -3.13 -4.65
N GLU A 148 13.70 -4.35 -4.50
CA GLU A 148 13.18 -5.16 -5.60
C GLU A 148 11.97 -4.48 -6.28
N TYR A 149 11.06 -3.91 -5.51
CA TYR A 149 9.94 -3.14 -6.05
C TYR A 149 10.42 -1.94 -6.87
N GLN A 150 11.34 -1.14 -6.33
CA GLN A 150 11.89 0.02 -7.02
C GLN A 150 12.67 -0.36 -8.29
N LEU A 151 13.47 -1.43 -8.25
CA LEU A 151 14.15 -1.95 -9.44
C LEU A 151 13.17 -2.42 -10.51
N ASN A 152 12.06 -3.06 -10.12
CA ASN A 152 11.01 -3.46 -11.06
C ASN A 152 10.29 -2.24 -11.68
N VAL A 153 10.09 -1.16 -10.91
CA VAL A 153 9.53 0.11 -11.44
C VAL A 153 10.49 0.73 -12.45
N ILE A 154 11.78 0.82 -12.14
CA ILE A 154 12.81 1.33 -13.05
C ILE A 154 12.85 0.48 -14.32
N ARG A 155 12.89 -0.85 -14.19
CA ARG A 155 12.89 -1.77 -15.33
C ARG A 155 11.70 -1.57 -16.27
N GLY A 156 10.53 -1.26 -15.71
CA GLY A 156 9.30 -1.02 -16.49
C GLY A 156 9.34 0.22 -17.40
N LYS A 157 10.29 1.14 -17.17
CA LYS A 157 10.47 2.36 -17.99
C LYS A 157 11.25 2.10 -19.28
N TYR A 158 11.97 0.98 -19.39
CA TYR A 158 12.95 0.72 -20.44
C TYR A 158 12.67 -0.60 -21.17
N ASP A 159 12.80 -0.60 -22.50
CA ASP A 159 12.90 -1.85 -23.26
C ASP A 159 14.34 -2.36 -23.22
N ILE A 160 14.60 -3.29 -22.29
CA ILE A 160 15.96 -3.84 -22.08
C ILE A 160 16.49 -4.70 -23.24
N ARG A 161 15.72 -4.90 -24.32
CA ARG A 161 16.18 -5.54 -25.55
C ARG A 161 16.96 -4.57 -26.43
N GLU A 162 16.75 -3.27 -26.25
CA GLU A 162 17.45 -2.19 -26.93
C GLU A 162 18.68 -1.79 -26.09
N ASP A 163 19.89 -1.82 -26.68
CA ASP A 163 21.14 -1.59 -25.96
C ASP A 163 21.20 -0.23 -25.25
N ASP A 164 20.77 0.84 -25.90
CA ASP A 164 20.74 2.19 -25.31
C ASP A 164 19.78 2.27 -24.10
N GLN A 165 18.63 1.64 -24.20
CA GLN A 165 17.68 1.61 -23.11
C GLN A 165 18.15 0.71 -21.96
N LYS A 166 18.83 -0.38 -22.29
CA LYS A 166 19.48 -1.25 -21.30
C LYS A 166 20.55 -0.50 -20.50
N ILE A 167 21.37 0.31 -21.17
CA ILE A 167 22.38 1.13 -20.50
C ILE A 167 21.70 2.14 -19.54
N ARG A 168 20.65 2.83 -19.98
CA ARG A 168 19.90 3.76 -19.13
C ARG A 168 19.28 3.07 -17.91
N TYR A 169 18.69 1.88 -18.11
CA TYR A 169 18.19 1.04 -17.01
C TYR A 169 19.28 0.75 -15.97
N VAL A 170 20.46 0.30 -16.45
CA VAL A 170 21.57 -0.03 -15.56
C VAL A 170 22.05 1.17 -14.77
N HIS A 171 22.14 2.34 -15.40
CA HIS A 171 22.51 3.59 -14.71
C HIS A 171 21.50 3.96 -13.60
N GLU A 172 20.21 4.01 -13.91
CA GLU A 172 19.19 4.35 -12.92
C GLU A 172 19.11 3.32 -11.78
N ALA A 173 19.28 2.04 -12.10
CA ALA A 173 19.34 0.96 -11.10
C ALA A 173 20.60 1.09 -10.20
N ALA A 174 21.74 1.44 -10.75
CA ALA A 174 22.98 1.65 -10.00
C ALA A 174 22.88 2.87 -9.06
N GLU A 175 22.25 3.96 -9.53
CA GLU A 175 21.96 5.13 -8.67
C GLU A 175 21.10 4.73 -7.48
N LEU A 176 20.02 3.96 -7.71
CA LEU A 176 19.19 3.47 -6.62
C LEU A 176 20.02 2.65 -5.62
N ILE A 177 20.81 1.68 -6.10
CA ILE A 177 21.63 0.82 -5.24
C ILE A 177 22.65 1.62 -4.44
N SER A 178 23.25 2.67 -5.02
CA SER A 178 24.22 3.52 -4.34
C SER A 178 23.62 4.28 -3.14
N THR A 179 22.31 4.43 -3.07
CA THR A 179 21.63 5.09 -1.95
C THR A 179 21.34 4.14 -0.78
N LEU A 180 21.69 2.84 -0.90
CA LEU A 180 21.40 1.81 0.09
C LEU A 180 22.52 1.59 1.13
N GLY A 181 23.55 2.42 1.11
CA GLY A 181 24.71 2.37 2.01
C GLY A 181 24.50 3.07 3.35
#